data_50b411f3ebedbffe7f0cc7235d6448e8
#
_entry.id   50b411f3ebedbffe7f0cc7235d6448e8
#
_cell.length_a   1.000
_cell.length_b   1.000
_cell.length_c   1.000
_cell.angle_alpha   90.00
_cell.angle_beta   90.00
_cell.angle_gamma   90.00
#
_symmetry.space_group_name_H-M   'P 1'
#
loop_
_entity.id
_entity.type
_entity.pdbx_description
1 polymer ?
#
loop_
_entity_poly.entity_id
_entity_poly.type
_entity_poly.pdbx_seq_one_letter_code
_entity_poly.pdbx_strand_id
1 'polypeptide(L)'
;MVHHIVMWNFKPEIAEADKPALKAAMAKELKGLVGQVPGLLTVEFVENPISSSTHEIALVTTLEKAEDIKVYATHPAHVHVADTYVRPYVCERACLDCEL
;
A
#
# COMPACT_ATOMS: atom_id res chain seq x y z
N MET A 1 -3.50 -11.67 -14.64
CA MET A 1 -3.02 -10.41 -14.08
C MET A 1 -2.55 -10.65 -12.65
N VAL A 2 -1.41 -10.11 -12.30
CA VAL A 2 -0.83 -10.30 -10.96
C VAL A 2 -1.38 -9.24 -10.01
N HIS A 3 -1.78 -9.69 -8.83
CA HIS A 3 -2.24 -8.83 -7.74
C HIS A 3 -1.23 -8.90 -6.59
N HIS A 4 -0.88 -7.75 -6.06
CA HIS A 4 -0.05 -7.60 -4.87
C HIS A 4 -0.88 -6.87 -3.82
N ILE A 5 -1.22 -7.56 -2.75
CA ILE A 5 -2.12 -7.06 -1.71
C ILE A 5 -1.35 -6.97 -0.41
N VAL A 6 -1.35 -5.79 0.20
CA VAL A 6 -0.68 -5.56 1.48
C VAL A 6 -1.68 -4.94 2.44
N MET A 7 -1.68 -5.42 3.67
CA MET A 7 -2.56 -4.89 4.73
C MET A 7 -1.71 -4.50 5.92
N TRP A 8 -2.14 -3.45 6.63
CA TRP A 8 -1.47 -3.00 7.85
C TRP A 8 -2.47 -2.53 8.90
N ASN A 9 -2.01 -2.49 10.14
CA ASN A 9 -2.62 -1.72 11.20
C ASN A 9 -1.76 -0.51 11.49
N PHE A 10 -2.31 0.53 12.07
CA PHE A 10 -1.53 1.64 12.58
C PHE A 10 -0.81 1.22 13.87
N LYS A 11 0.37 1.77 14.11
CA LYS A 11 1.07 1.59 15.37
C LYS A 11 0.21 2.10 16.52
N PRO A 12 0.29 1.47 17.71
CA PRO A 12 -0.56 1.87 18.85
C PRO A 12 -0.44 3.33 19.28
N GLU A 13 0.72 3.94 19.04
CA GLU A 13 0.97 5.34 19.41
C GLU A 13 0.31 6.36 18.47
N ILE A 14 -0.22 5.91 17.31
CA ILE A 14 -0.90 6.82 16.38
C ILE A 14 -2.29 7.17 16.92
N ALA A 15 -2.53 8.46 17.14
CA ALA A 15 -3.81 8.95 17.61
C ALA A 15 -4.90 8.77 16.54
N GLU A 16 -6.11 8.41 16.98
CA GLU A 16 -7.25 8.25 16.07
C GLU A 16 -7.50 9.50 15.21
N ALA A 17 -7.34 10.68 15.81
CA ALA A 17 -7.54 11.95 15.12
C ALA A 17 -6.57 12.18 13.95
N ASP A 18 -5.38 11.54 13.99
CA ASP A 18 -4.37 11.70 12.95
C ASP A 18 -4.54 10.72 11.78
N LYS A 19 -5.29 9.64 11.98
CA LYS A 19 -5.43 8.59 10.97
C LYS A 19 -6.05 9.05 9.65
N PRO A 20 -7.10 9.88 9.63
CA PRO A 20 -7.68 10.32 8.35
C PRO A 20 -6.68 11.03 7.43
N ALA A 21 -5.87 11.92 7.98
CA ALA A 21 -4.86 12.64 7.20
C ALA A 21 -3.74 11.72 6.71
N LEU A 22 -3.31 10.78 7.55
CA LEU A 22 -2.30 9.78 7.18
C LEU A 22 -2.80 8.87 6.06
N LYS A 23 -4.04 8.39 6.16
CA LYS A 23 -4.66 7.56 5.12
C LYS A 23 -4.76 8.31 3.78
N ALA A 24 -5.17 9.57 3.82
CA ALA A 24 -5.29 10.38 2.61
C ALA A 24 -3.93 10.57 1.93
N ALA A 25 -2.89 10.83 2.71
CA ALA A 25 -1.52 10.98 2.19
C ALA A 25 -1.01 9.68 1.59
N MET A 26 -1.21 8.55 2.28
CA MET A 26 -0.83 7.22 1.76
C MET A 26 -1.53 6.93 0.43
N ALA A 27 -2.84 7.14 0.36
CA ALA A 27 -3.62 6.91 -0.86
C ALA A 27 -3.09 7.74 -2.02
N LYS A 28 -2.87 9.02 -1.79
CA LYS A 28 -2.38 9.94 -2.83
C LYS A 28 -1.02 9.55 -3.35
N GLU A 29 -0.06 9.32 -2.43
CA GLU A 29 1.33 9.07 -2.82
C GLU A 29 1.52 7.68 -3.43
N LEU A 30 0.81 6.67 -2.94
CA LEU A 30 0.87 5.33 -3.52
C LEU A 30 0.22 5.29 -4.91
N LYS A 31 -0.94 5.93 -5.08
CA LYS A 31 -1.58 6.03 -6.40
C LYS A 31 -0.73 6.80 -7.41
N GLY A 32 0.03 7.77 -6.94
CA GLY A 32 0.95 8.54 -7.79
C GLY A 32 2.09 7.72 -8.39
N LEU A 33 2.31 6.49 -7.94
CA LEU A 33 3.34 5.61 -8.49
C LEU A 33 2.97 5.00 -9.83
N VAL A 34 1.69 4.98 -10.18
CA VAL A 34 1.24 4.53 -11.51
C VAL A 34 1.82 5.49 -12.56
N GLY A 35 2.50 4.94 -13.56
CA GLY A 35 3.20 5.73 -14.57
C GLY A 35 4.65 6.02 -14.24
N GLN A 36 5.07 5.81 -12.99
CA GLN A 36 6.47 5.95 -12.56
C GLN A 36 7.20 4.63 -12.45
N VAL A 37 6.47 3.55 -12.07
CA VAL A 37 7.06 2.23 -11.86
C VAL A 37 6.69 1.32 -13.03
N PRO A 38 7.68 0.79 -13.78
CA PRO A 38 7.40 -0.12 -14.89
C PRO A 38 6.63 -1.36 -14.41
N GLY A 39 5.61 -1.76 -15.19
CA GLY A 39 4.80 -2.93 -14.89
C GLY A 39 3.68 -2.72 -13.89
N LEU A 40 3.67 -1.60 -13.17
CA LEU A 40 2.59 -1.26 -12.25
C LEU A 40 1.39 -0.71 -13.04
N LEU A 41 0.26 -1.41 -12.97
CA LEU A 41 -0.93 -1.08 -13.76
C LEU A 41 -1.93 -0.23 -12.98
N THR A 42 -2.33 -0.70 -11.79
CA THR A 42 -3.29 0.01 -10.95
C THR A 42 -2.91 -0.02 -9.49
N VAL A 43 -3.35 0.98 -8.76
CA VAL A 43 -3.23 1.06 -7.30
C VAL A 43 -4.58 1.45 -6.73
N GLU A 44 -5.09 0.62 -5.82
CA GLU A 44 -6.26 0.93 -5.00
C GLU A 44 -5.83 0.96 -3.54
N PHE A 45 -6.23 1.98 -2.81
CA PHE A 45 -5.94 2.07 -1.38
C PHE A 45 -7.25 2.04 -0.59
N VAL A 46 -7.37 1.07 0.32
CA VAL A 46 -8.55 0.91 1.18
C VAL A 46 -8.32 1.70 2.45
N GLU A 47 -9.03 2.82 2.60
CA GLU A 47 -8.90 3.70 3.77
C GLU A 47 -9.84 3.30 4.91
N ASN A 48 -11.02 2.76 4.56
CA ASN A 48 -12.07 2.45 5.53
C ASN A 48 -12.68 1.09 5.21
N PRO A 49 -12.04 0.00 5.64
CA PRO A 49 -12.60 -1.34 5.44
C PRO A 49 -13.86 -1.53 6.29
N ILE A 50 -14.67 -2.52 5.93
CA ILE A 50 -15.87 -2.86 6.71
C ILE A 50 -15.47 -3.55 8.02
N SER A 51 -16.38 -3.57 8.98
CA SER A 51 -16.12 -3.94 10.37
C SER A 51 -15.64 -5.38 10.60
N SER A 52 -15.86 -6.29 9.64
CA SER A 52 -15.36 -7.66 9.72
C SER A 52 -13.85 -7.79 9.46
N SER A 53 -13.21 -6.71 9.04
CA SER A 53 -11.79 -6.72 8.68
C SER A 53 -10.88 -6.80 9.91
N THR A 54 -9.75 -7.49 9.77
CA THR A 54 -8.75 -7.61 10.83
C THR A 54 -7.69 -6.52 10.76
N HIS A 55 -7.61 -5.79 9.64
CA HIS A 55 -6.63 -4.73 9.42
C HIS A 55 -7.33 -3.42 9.13
N GLU A 56 -6.65 -2.31 9.41
CA GLU A 56 -7.22 -0.96 9.31
C GLU A 56 -7.12 -0.36 7.92
N ILE A 57 -6.11 -0.74 7.15
CA ILE A 57 -5.85 -0.22 5.80
C ILE A 57 -5.29 -1.31 4.89
N ALA A 58 -5.47 -1.15 3.59
CA ALA A 58 -4.92 -2.07 2.61
C ALA A 58 -4.52 -1.36 1.32
N LEU A 59 -3.51 -1.92 0.67
CA LEU A 59 -3.05 -1.55 -0.65
C LEU A 59 -3.32 -2.72 -1.59
N VAL A 60 -4.02 -2.48 -2.68
CA VAL A 60 -4.28 -3.48 -3.71
C VAL A 60 -3.70 -2.98 -5.01
N THR A 61 -2.66 -3.64 -5.49
CA THR A 61 -1.99 -3.28 -6.74
C THR A 61 -2.13 -4.38 -7.77
N THR A 62 -2.20 -4.00 -9.05
CA THR A 62 -2.09 -4.95 -10.15
C THR A 62 -0.85 -4.64 -10.96
N LEU A 63 -0.17 -5.70 -11.39
CA LEU A 63 1.06 -5.63 -12.16
C LEU A 63 0.96 -6.55 -13.38
N GLU A 64 1.79 -6.30 -14.39
CA GLU A 64 1.73 -7.08 -15.64
C GLU A 64 2.16 -8.53 -15.41
N LYS A 65 3.21 -8.75 -14.61
CA LYS A 65 3.78 -10.09 -14.38
C LYS A 65 4.41 -10.18 -12.98
N ALA A 66 4.66 -11.39 -12.53
CA ALA A 66 5.18 -11.65 -11.18
C ALA A 66 6.54 -10.97 -10.92
N GLU A 67 7.41 -10.92 -11.92
CA GLU A 67 8.72 -10.28 -11.79
C GLU A 67 8.62 -8.78 -11.49
N ASP A 68 7.53 -8.14 -11.87
CA ASP A 68 7.31 -6.72 -11.65
C ASP A 68 7.07 -6.38 -10.17
N ILE A 69 6.69 -7.36 -9.33
CA ILE A 69 6.55 -7.15 -7.89
C ILE A 69 7.89 -6.72 -7.29
N LYS A 70 8.98 -7.38 -7.65
CA LYS A 70 10.31 -7.03 -7.15
C LYS A 70 10.76 -5.68 -7.70
N VAL A 71 10.47 -5.39 -8.97
CA VAL A 71 10.77 -4.09 -9.57
C VAL A 71 10.05 -2.98 -8.80
N TYR A 72 8.77 -3.18 -8.49
CA TYR A 72 7.98 -2.25 -7.70
C TYR A 72 8.57 -2.07 -6.29
N ALA A 73 8.83 -3.19 -5.60
CA ALA A 73 9.30 -3.17 -4.21
C ALA A 73 10.64 -2.42 -4.07
N THR A 74 11.53 -2.52 -5.04
CA THR A 74 12.87 -1.93 -4.99
C THR A 74 13.00 -0.61 -5.75
N HIS A 75 11.95 -0.19 -6.46
CA HIS A 75 12.00 1.05 -7.23
C HIS A 75 12.18 2.26 -6.30
N PRO A 76 13.11 3.19 -6.61
CA PRO A 76 13.36 4.35 -5.74
C PRO A 76 12.13 5.18 -5.42
N ALA A 77 11.23 5.36 -6.38
CA ALA A 77 9.98 6.10 -6.16
C ALA A 77 9.09 5.41 -5.12
N HIS A 78 8.96 4.07 -5.20
CA HIS A 78 8.21 3.30 -4.21
C HIS A 78 8.88 3.35 -2.83
N VAL A 79 10.18 3.13 -2.78
CA VAL A 79 10.92 3.14 -1.50
C VAL A 79 10.77 4.49 -0.81
N HIS A 80 10.84 5.59 -1.55
CA HIS A 80 10.64 6.93 -1.00
C HIS A 80 9.24 7.09 -0.40
N VAL A 81 8.20 6.70 -1.13
CA VAL A 81 6.82 6.78 -0.64
C VAL A 81 6.63 5.91 0.60
N ALA A 82 7.10 4.66 0.55
CA ALA A 82 6.97 3.74 1.67
C ALA A 82 7.67 4.26 2.93
N ASP A 83 8.89 4.74 2.79
CA ASP A 83 9.69 5.21 3.94
C ASP A 83 9.21 6.54 4.50
N THR A 84 8.58 7.37 3.68
CA THR A 84 8.13 8.70 4.09
C THR A 84 6.69 8.68 4.63
N TYR A 85 5.79 7.99 3.94
CA TYR A 85 4.35 8.11 4.18
C TYR A 85 3.71 6.88 4.83
N VAL A 86 4.35 5.72 4.80
CA VAL A 86 3.73 4.46 5.24
C VAL A 86 4.45 3.85 6.44
N ARG A 87 5.69 3.40 6.26
CA ARG A 87 6.43 2.62 7.25
C ARG A 87 6.53 3.26 8.64
N PRO A 88 6.69 4.58 8.76
CA PRO A 88 6.77 5.19 10.09
C PRO A 88 5.51 5.03 10.94
N TYR A 89 4.37 4.75 10.32
CA TYR A 89 3.06 4.80 10.99
C TYR A 89 2.37 3.45 11.13
N VAL A 90 2.88 2.39 10.50
CA VAL A 90 2.17 1.11 10.39
C VAL A 90 2.91 -0.05 11.04
N CYS A 91 2.15 -1.11 11.35
CA CYS A 91 2.65 -2.36 11.89
C CYS A 91 1.78 -3.52 11.39
N GLU A 92 2.11 -4.74 11.82
CA GLU A 92 1.33 -5.95 11.52
C GLU A 92 1.07 -6.16 10.03
N ARG A 93 2.11 -5.96 9.22
CA ARG A 93 2.03 -6.11 7.78
C ARG A 93 1.69 -7.55 7.37
N ALA A 94 0.70 -7.69 6.51
CA ALA A 94 0.38 -8.94 5.83
C ALA A 94 0.44 -8.73 4.33
N CYS A 95 0.91 -9.73 3.59
CA CYS A 95 1.06 -9.63 2.14
C CYS A 95 0.55 -10.91 1.47
N LEU A 96 -0.18 -10.74 0.38
CA LEU A 96 -0.59 -11.83 -0.49
C LEU A 96 -0.36 -11.42 -1.93
N ASP A 97 0.44 -12.21 -2.64
CA ASP A 97 0.65 -12.06 -4.07
C ASP A 97 -0.02 -13.21 -4.79
N CYS A 98 -0.82 -12.92 -5.79
CA CYS A 98 -1.54 -13.94 -6.53
C CYS A 98 -1.77 -13.55 -7.98
N GLU A 99 -2.09 -14.53 -8.80
CA GLU A 99 -2.50 -14.32 -10.17
C GLU A 99 -3.98 -14.65 -10.31
N LEU A 100 -4.74 -13.72 -10.86
CA LEU A 100 -6.17 -13.89 -11.09
C LEU A 100 -6.51 -13.71 -12.57
#